data_bbdf44a1ddda72a2edd99cb27bfda8aa
#
_entry.id   bbdf44a1ddda72a2edd99cb27bfda8aa
#
_cell.length_a   1.000
_cell.length_b   1.000
_cell.length_c   1.000
_cell.angle_alpha   90.00
_cell.angle_beta   90.00
_cell.angle_gamma   90.00
#
_symmetry.space_group_name_H-M   'P 1'
#
loop_
_entity.id
_entity.type
_entity.pdbx_description
1 polymer ?
#
loop_
_entity_poly.entity_id
_entity_poly.type
_entity_poly.pdbx_seq_one_letter_code
_entity_poly.pdbx_strand_id
1 'polypeptide(L)'
;MNTLDEDHKALDALVLIDEPTFPGCIIHARPIGLFKMFEEEGPDHKLICIPVEDPRWNKIFNLHQVDAGLVKEIELFLTAYARFEDHKMDLEGWEDQNSALEIVREAQARYWELHSETVNPDYSSLNPR
;
A
#
# COMPACT_ATOMS: atom_id res chain seq x y z
N MET A 1 -0.39 1.87 -10.04
CA MET A 1 -0.81 2.97 -9.16
C MET A 1 0.21 4.09 -9.20
N ASN A 2 -0.22 5.34 -9.35
CA ASN A 2 0.67 6.49 -9.47
C ASN A 2 1.09 7.00 -8.10
N THR A 3 1.96 6.26 -7.43
CA THR A 3 2.44 6.56 -6.08
C THR A 3 3.95 6.36 -5.99
N LEU A 4 4.58 7.14 -5.12
CA LEU A 4 5.97 6.95 -4.75
C LEU A 4 6.12 7.03 -3.25
N ASP A 5 6.73 6.03 -2.67
CA ASP A 5 7.13 6.03 -1.27
C ASP A 5 8.34 6.95 -1.05
N GLU A 6 8.73 7.17 0.18
CA GLU A 6 9.88 8.04 0.50
C GLU A 6 11.18 7.54 -0.11
N ASP A 7 11.29 6.25 -0.40
CA ASP A 7 12.43 5.66 -1.09
C ASP A 7 12.30 5.70 -2.63
N HIS A 8 11.32 6.42 -3.17
CA HIS A 8 11.02 6.58 -4.59
C HIS A 8 10.57 5.31 -5.30
N LYS A 9 10.09 4.33 -4.55
CA LYS A 9 9.46 3.12 -5.09
C LYS A 9 7.94 3.22 -4.98
N ALA A 10 7.22 2.46 -5.80
CA ALA A 10 5.77 2.39 -5.68
C ALA A 10 5.37 1.79 -4.33
N LEU A 11 4.23 2.22 -3.80
CA LEU A 11 3.72 1.65 -2.57
C LEU A 11 3.38 0.17 -2.75
N ASP A 12 3.72 -0.64 -1.75
CA ASP A 12 3.34 -2.03 -1.69
C ASP A 12 1.98 -2.20 -1.01
N ALA A 13 1.15 -3.06 -1.56
CA ALA A 13 -0.16 -3.35 -0.99
C ALA A 13 -0.41 -4.86 -0.97
N LEU A 14 -1.00 -5.32 0.13
CA LEU A 14 -1.53 -6.67 0.23
C LEU A 14 -3.05 -6.57 0.05
N VAL A 15 -3.57 -7.25 -0.96
CA VAL A 15 -5.01 -7.25 -1.23
C VAL A 15 -5.60 -8.57 -0.73
N LEU A 16 -6.58 -8.46 0.16
CA LEU A 16 -7.25 -9.63 0.73
C LEU A 16 -8.27 -10.16 -0.26
N ILE A 17 -7.98 -11.29 -0.86
CA ILE A 17 -8.86 -11.94 -1.84
C ILE A 17 -8.96 -13.42 -1.54
N ASP A 18 -10.08 -14.03 -1.92
CA ASP A 18 -10.32 -15.46 -1.68
C ASP A 18 -9.80 -16.35 -2.82
N GLU A 19 -9.59 -15.77 -3.99
CA GLU A 19 -9.12 -16.50 -5.15
C GLU A 19 -7.83 -15.89 -5.69
N PRO A 20 -6.90 -16.71 -6.17
CA PRO A 20 -5.64 -16.18 -6.71
C PRO A 20 -5.88 -15.38 -8.00
N THR A 21 -5.01 -14.42 -8.22
CA THR A 21 -4.99 -13.62 -9.44
C THR A 21 -3.76 -14.00 -10.28
N PHE A 22 -3.53 -13.24 -11.34
CA PHE A 22 -2.42 -13.49 -12.25
C PHE A 22 -1.59 -12.22 -12.44
N PRO A 23 -0.30 -12.34 -12.81
CA PRO A 23 0.53 -11.17 -13.08
C PRO A 23 -0.07 -10.28 -14.17
N GLY A 24 -0.09 -8.97 -13.92
CA GLY A 24 -0.70 -8.01 -14.83
C GLY A 24 -2.17 -7.73 -14.56
N CYS A 25 -2.79 -8.46 -13.62
CA CYS A 25 -4.17 -8.21 -13.22
C CYS A 25 -4.28 -6.86 -12.51
N ILE A 26 -5.32 -6.10 -12.84
CA ILE A 26 -5.62 -4.83 -12.18
C ILE A 26 -6.82 -5.04 -11.27
N ILE A 27 -6.66 -4.69 -10.00
CA ILE A 27 -7.71 -4.82 -8.99
C ILE A 27 -8.01 -3.42 -8.43
N HIS A 28 -9.28 -3.04 -8.46
CA HIS A 28 -9.72 -1.84 -7.76
C HIS A 28 -9.85 -2.16 -6.28
N ALA A 29 -9.02 -1.56 -5.47
CA ALA A 29 -8.90 -1.88 -4.06
C ALA A 29 -9.00 -0.62 -3.20
N ARG A 30 -9.47 -0.82 -1.96
CA ARG A 30 -9.58 0.25 -0.97
C ARG A 30 -8.67 -0.06 0.19
N PRO A 31 -7.80 0.87 0.61
CA PRO A 31 -7.01 0.68 1.82
C PRO A 31 -7.91 0.61 3.06
N ILE A 32 -7.61 -0.33 3.95
CA ILE A 32 -8.33 -0.49 5.21
C ILE A 32 -7.40 -0.44 6.42
N GLY A 33 -6.10 -0.52 6.19
CA GLY A 33 -5.12 -0.48 7.27
C GLY A 33 -3.71 -0.45 6.72
N LEU A 34 -2.77 -0.37 7.63
CA LEU A 34 -1.36 -0.21 7.31
C LEU A 34 -0.53 -1.00 8.31
N PHE A 35 0.46 -1.73 7.82
CA PHE A 35 1.49 -2.31 8.68
C PHE A 35 2.77 -1.50 8.52
N LYS A 36 3.24 -0.90 9.60
CA LYS A 36 4.40 0.00 9.58
C LYS A 36 5.69 -0.80 9.67
N MET A 37 6.50 -0.67 8.64
CA MET A 37 7.81 -1.29 8.57
C MET A 37 8.83 -0.24 8.14
N PHE A 38 10.04 -0.35 8.67
CA PHE A 38 11.14 0.55 8.33
C PHE A 38 12.38 -0.26 8.01
N GLU A 39 13.06 0.11 6.95
CA GLU A 39 14.40 -0.39 6.64
C GLU A 39 15.41 0.76 6.73
N GLU A 40 16.69 0.49 6.50
CA GLU A 40 17.73 1.52 6.63
C GLU A 40 17.50 2.70 5.70
N GLU A 41 16.93 2.46 4.54
CA GLU A 41 16.66 3.51 3.54
C GLU A 41 15.43 4.35 3.86
N GLY A 42 14.61 3.92 4.80
CA GLY A 42 13.40 4.64 5.19
C GLY A 42 12.17 3.76 5.33
N PRO A 43 10.98 4.37 5.38
CA PRO A 43 9.73 3.64 5.52
C PRO A 43 9.49 2.67 4.35
N ASP A 44 9.02 1.48 4.68
CA ASP A 44 8.61 0.46 3.71
C ASP A 44 7.29 -0.16 4.18
N HIS A 45 6.29 0.70 4.36
CA HIS A 45 5.00 0.30 4.89
C HIS A 45 4.22 -0.57 3.91
N LYS A 46 3.42 -1.47 4.46
CA LYS A 46 2.55 -2.34 3.66
C LYS A 46 1.11 -1.93 3.87
N LEU A 47 0.46 -1.50 2.79
CA LEU A 47 -0.98 -1.22 2.81
C LEU A 47 -1.75 -2.54 2.83
N ILE A 48 -2.82 -2.57 3.61
CA ILE A 48 -3.76 -3.70 3.57
C ILE A 48 -5.02 -3.18 2.89
N CYS A 49 -5.41 -3.84 1.82
CA CYS A 49 -6.53 -3.40 0.97
C CYS A 49 -7.54 -4.51 0.78
N ILE A 50 -8.76 -4.13 0.43
CA ILE A 50 -9.80 -5.07 0.04
C ILE A 50 -10.27 -4.74 -1.38
N PRO A 51 -10.74 -5.75 -2.15
CA PRO A 51 -11.28 -5.50 -3.48
C PRO A 51 -12.68 -4.89 -3.37
N VAL A 52 -12.87 -3.70 -3.93
CA VAL A 52 -14.13 -2.96 -3.77
C VAL A 52 -15.28 -3.58 -4.55
N GLU A 53 -14.98 -4.36 -5.57
CA GLU A 53 -16.01 -5.00 -6.40
C GLU A 53 -16.44 -6.38 -5.89
N ASP A 54 -15.77 -6.89 -4.85
CA ASP A 54 -16.10 -8.19 -4.27
C ASP A 54 -17.10 -8.01 -3.12
N PRO A 55 -18.34 -8.55 -3.25
CA PRO A 55 -19.34 -8.39 -2.19
C PRO A 55 -18.94 -9.02 -0.85
N ARG A 56 -18.00 -9.97 -0.87
CA ARG A 56 -17.50 -10.59 0.36
C ARG A 56 -16.61 -9.64 1.17
N TRP A 57 -16.03 -8.63 0.53
CA TRP A 57 -15.08 -7.70 1.13
C TRP A 57 -15.51 -6.25 1.12
N ASN A 58 -16.42 -5.86 0.25
CA ASN A 58 -16.69 -4.44 -0.04
C ASN A 58 -17.31 -3.65 1.11
N LYS A 59 -17.77 -4.31 2.17
CA LYS A 59 -18.35 -3.66 3.36
C LYS A 59 -17.31 -3.44 4.45
N ILE A 60 -16.07 -3.86 4.22
CA ILE A 60 -14.99 -3.67 5.17
C ILE A 60 -14.28 -2.36 4.87
N PHE A 61 -14.21 -1.49 5.86
CA PHE A 61 -13.59 -0.17 5.76
C PHE A 61 -12.41 0.00 6.70
N ASN A 62 -12.30 -0.85 7.71
CA ASN A 62 -11.24 -0.76 8.69
C ASN A 62 -10.72 -2.13 9.06
N LEU A 63 -9.46 -2.16 9.47
CA LEU A 63 -8.78 -3.40 9.80
C LEU A 63 -9.47 -4.17 10.94
N HIS A 64 -10.08 -3.45 11.90
CA HIS A 64 -10.78 -4.09 13.02
C HIS A 64 -12.02 -4.89 12.58
N GLN A 65 -12.51 -4.67 11.37
CA GLN A 65 -13.62 -5.45 10.80
C GLN A 65 -13.17 -6.77 10.19
N VAL A 66 -11.87 -6.95 10.00
CA VAL A 66 -11.31 -8.19 9.48
C VAL A 66 -11.17 -9.19 10.63
N ASP A 67 -11.36 -10.47 10.34
CA ASP A 67 -11.16 -11.52 11.33
C ASP A 67 -9.79 -11.41 11.99
N ALA A 68 -9.76 -11.45 13.32
CA ALA A 68 -8.53 -11.29 14.07
C ALA A 68 -7.49 -12.37 13.76
N GLY A 69 -7.95 -13.59 13.45
CA GLY A 69 -7.05 -14.67 13.05
C GLY A 69 -6.36 -14.37 11.73
N LEU A 70 -7.07 -13.80 10.77
CA LEU A 70 -6.48 -13.42 9.49
C LEU A 70 -5.46 -12.28 9.67
N VAL A 71 -5.79 -11.27 10.47
CA VAL A 71 -4.86 -10.18 10.78
C VAL A 71 -3.57 -10.75 11.38
N LYS A 72 -3.69 -11.71 12.30
CA LYS A 72 -2.53 -12.35 12.90
C LYS A 72 -1.71 -13.14 11.88
N GLU A 73 -2.36 -13.82 10.96
CA GLU A 73 -1.66 -14.53 9.87
C GLU A 73 -0.86 -13.57 8.99
N ILE A 74 -1.44 -12.42 8.67
CA ILE A 74 -0.75 -11.40 7.88
C ILE A 74 0.47 -10.88 8.65
N GLU A 75 0.32 -10.60 9.94
CA GLU A 75 1.43 -10.15 10.77
C GLU A 75 2.57 -11.18 10.80
N LEU A 76 2.23 -12.45 10.96
CA LEU A 76 3.22 -13.52 10.95
C LEU A 76 3.92 -13.64 9.59
N PHE A 77 3.18 -13.50 8.51
CA PHE A 77 3.75 -13.50 7.16
C PHE A 77 4.74 -12.35 6.98
N LEU A 78 4.36 -11.14 7.36
CA LEU A 78 5.22 -9.96 7.22
C LEU A 78 6.46 -10.06 8.12
N THR A 79 6.31 -10.62 9.30
CA THR A 79 7.43 -10.86 10.23
C THR A 79 8.42 -11.86 9.63
N ALA A 80 7.91 -12.94 9.04
CA ALA A 80 8.75 -13.93 8.39
C ALA A 80 9.45 -13.34 7.17
N TYR A 81 8.73 -12.57 6.36
CA TYR A 81 9.28 -11.88 5.21
C TYR A 81 10.45 -10.98 5.60
N ALA A 82 10.30 -10.21 6.67
CA ALA A 82 11.34 -9.31 7.14
C ALA A 82 12.61 -10.05 7.55
N ARG A 83 12.48 -11.27 8.07
CA ARG A 83 13.63 -12.09 8.49
C ARG A 83 14.45 -12.61 7.31
N PHE A 84 13.85 -12.73 6.13
CA PHE A 84 14.54 -13.21 4.93
C PHE A 84 15.22 -12.10 4.16
N GLU A 85 15.01 -10.84 4.55
CA GLU A 85 15.70 -9.72 3.92
C GLU A 85 17.15 -9.64 4.40
N ASP A 86 18.05 -9.24 3.50
CA ASP A 86 19.48 -9.15 3.80
C ASP A 86 19.84 -7.95 4.68
N HIS A 87 18.90 -7.05 4.90
CA HIS A 87 19.10 -5.86 5.71
C HIS A 87 18.11 -5.86 6.88
N LYS A 88 18.45 -5.11 7.90
CA LYS A 88 17.62 -5.00 9.09
C LYS A 88 16.33 -4.25 8.81
N MET A 89 15.21 -4.80 9.27
CA MET A 89 13.90 -4.16 9.20
C MET A 89 13.31 -4.04 10.61
N ASP A 90 12.75 -2.88 10.89
CA ASP A 90 12.02 -2.64 12.13
C ASP A 90 10.52 -2.69 11.86
N LEU A 91 9.81 -3.48 12.64
CA LEU A 91 8.35 -3.64 12.53
C LEU A 91 7.69 -2.87 13.65
N GLU A 92 6.83 -1.90 13.31
CA GLU A 92 6.19 -1.04 14.31
C GLU A 92 4.71 -1.31 14.53
N GLY A 93 4.12 -2.22 13.75
CA GLY A 93 2.77 -2.69 13.97
C GLY A 93 1.72 -2.02 13.10
N TRP A 94 0.48 -2.12 13.55
CA TRP A 94 -0.70 -1.78 12.76
C TRP A 94 -1.16 -0.34 12.96
N GLU A 95 -1.66 0.23 11.88
CA GLU A 95 -2.35 1.50 11.89
C GLU A 95 -3.70 1.35 11.17
N ASP A 96 -4.62 2.29 11.42
CA ASP A 96 -5.98 2.23 10.89
C ASP A 96 -6.10 2.73 9.45
N GLN A 97 -7.33 2.75 8.95
CA GLN A 97 -7.63 3.22 7.61
C GLN A 97 -7.20 4.68 7.39
N ASN A 98 -7.38 5.54 8.36
CA ASN A 98 -7.03 6.95 8.21
C ASN A 98 -5.54 7.12 7.94
N SER A 99 -4.70 6.40 8.68
CA SER A 99 -3.26 6.42 8.45
C SER A 99 -2.90 5.85 7.08
N ALA A 100 -3.57 4.80 6.66
CA ALA A 100 -3.34 4.20 5.35
C ALA A 100 -3.69 5.18 4.23
N LEU A 101 -4.83 5.85 4.32
CA LEU A 101 -5.26 6.83 3.32
C LEU A 101 -4.32 8.02 3.25
N GLU A 102 -3.78 8.47 4.39
CA GLU A 102 -2.82 9.55 4.43
C GLU A 102 -1.53 9.17 3.72
N ILE A 103 -1.02 7.96 3.95
CA ILE A 103 0.17 7.46 3.26
C ILE A 103 -0.05 7.42 1.75
N VAL A 104 -1.22 6.99 1.30
CA VAL A 104 -1.55 6.97 -0.13
C VAL A 104 -1.54 8.40 -0.71
N ARG A 105 -2.15 9.36 -0.02
CA ARG A 105 -2.17 10.74 -0.47
C ARG A 105 -0.77 11.34 -0.58
N GLU A 106 0.05 11.11 0.43
CA GLU A 106 1.43 11.58 0.43
C GLU A 106 2.25 10.97 -0.71
N ALA A 107 2.06 9.67 -0.95
CA ALA A 107 2.75 8.97 -2.01
C ALA A 107 2.30 9.43 -3.40
N GLN A 108 1.01 9.72 -3.57
CA GLN A 108 0.49 10.28 -4.81
C GLN A 108 1.05 11.68 -5.05
N ALA A 109 1.09 12.51 -4.02
CA ALA A 109 1.66 13.86 -4.12
C ALA A 109 3.13 13.81 -4.52
N ARG A 110 3.89 12.89 -3.93
CA ARG A 110 5.31 12.68 -4.26
C ARG A 110 5.50 12.27 -5.71
N TYR A 111 4.65 11.38 -6.20
CA TYR A 111 4.69 10.92 -7.59
C TYR A 111 4.44 12.08 -8.55
N TRP A 112 3.40 12.86 -8.32
CA TRP A 112 3.05 13.96 -9.23
C TRP A 112 4.08 15.10 -9.17
N GLU A 113 4.62 15.39 -8.01
CA GLU A 113 5.67 16.39 -7.88
C GLU A 113 6.91 16.01 -8.68
N LEU A 114 7.37 14.76 -8.56
CA LEU A 114 8.51 14.28 -9.31
C LEU A 114 8.26 14.29 -10.82
N HIS A 115 7.09 13.86 -11.25
CA HIS A 115 6.75 13.80 -12.67
C HIS A 115 6.52 15.17 -13.27
N SER A 116 6.04 16.14 -12.51
CA SER A 116 5.87 17.51 -13.01
C SER A 116 7.20 18.19 -13.27
N GLU A 117 8.25 17.81 -12.56
CA GLU A 117 9.60 18.34 -12.79
C GLU A 117 10.25 17.77 -14.04
N THR A 118 9.84 16.59 -14.47
CA THR A 118 10.43 15.89 -15.62
C THR A 118 9.63 16.03 -16.90
N VAL A 119 8.39 16.51 -16.82
CA VAL A 119 7.49 16.63 -17.96
C VAL A 119 7.63 18.03 -18.58
N ASN A 120 7.64 18.08 -19.93
CA ASN A 120 7.62 19.33 -20.67
C ASN A 120 6.37 20.14 -20.28
N PRO A 121 6.50 21.44 -19.97
CA PRO A 121 5.35 22.27 -19.62
C PRO A 121 4.19 22.21 -20.59
N ASP A 122 4.47 22.15 -21.89
CA ASP A 122 3.41 22.06 -22.91
C ASP A 122 2.65 20.75 -22.80
N TYR A 123 3.37 19.67 -22.52
CA TYR A 123 2.76 18.36 -22.36
C TYR A 123 1.93 18.28 -21.07
N SER A 124 2.42 18.87 -20.00
CA SER A 124 1.70 18.86 -18.73
C SER A 124 0.40 19.66 -18.81
N SER A 125 0.32 20.68 -19.65
CA SER A 125 -0.91 21.45 -19.86
C SER A 125 -1.96 20.67 -20.64
N LEU A 126 -1.55 19.69 -21.43
CA LEU A 126 -2.45 18.81 -22.18
C LEU A 126 -2.96 17.63 -21.38
N ASN A 127 -2.32 17.34 -20.25
CA ASN A 127 -2.69 16.23 -19.39
C ASN A 127 -2.79 16.70 -17.93
N PRO A 128 -3.88 17.39 -17.59
CA PRO A 128 -4.03 18.04 -16.30
C PRO A 128 -4.16 17.08 -15.12
N ARG A 129 -4.28 15.85 -15.30
CA ARG A 129 -4.36 14.84 -14.24
C ARG A 129 -4.37 13.47 -14.77
#